data_6df7fe026a51acb85485462601acc51c
#
_entry.id   6df7fe026a51acb85485462601acc51c
#
_cell.length_a   1.000
_cell.length_b   1.000
_cell.length_c   1.000
_cell.angle_alpha   90.00
_cell.angle_beta   90.00
_cell.angle_gamma   90.00
#
_symmetry.space_group_name_H-M   'P 1'
#
loop_
_entity.id
_entity.type
_entity.pdbx_description
1 polymer ?
#
loop_
_entity_poly.entity_id
_entity_poly.type
_entity_poly.pdbx_seq_one_letter_code
_entity_poly.pdbx_strand_id
1 'polypeptide(L)'
;MAESEILNDVFTNGVIGPHTRMLGPVADGGRIKFLTTPGCWGPMITPTLRGGHEVNVPVAVEGARVGDAVVVRFESLKVLSKASSSGVDKPVEGAFVGDPYVAKRCPVCREPWPEFEVVGIGQEAVHCKRCGAPASPFRMVHGYTMLLDQARGFGVTVDAAKAAQVAERAAEYAQLPPKSRQVPVLVFGKGDMPGVAARVRPFLGQLGSTPAVNIPDSHNAGDFGYFLIDAPHPYSITKEQYERDLTDGHLDVDSVRPGSVLIVPVKVKGAGIYAGDAHAMQGDGEVAGHTTDVAAEAVVQVEVVKGLNLECPILLPPEEDLPPLAKPWREEEWEELKQYARELGLELEESAPLQVIGSGPTINEAAERGFARASKLLGMSVEEVKNRVTITGAVEIGRLPGIVQVSIQAPLRILEKLGLADIVIKHYRLPY
;
A
#
# COMPACT_ATOMS: atom_id res chain seq x y z
N MET A 1 -2.02 -16.91 -24.89
CA MET A 1 -2.08 -15.51 -25.39
C MET A 1 -2.34 -14.63 -24.17
N ALA A 2 -1.75 -13.44 -24.14
CA ALA A 2 -2.03 -12.47 -23.07
C ALA A 2 -3.45 -11.89 -23.26
N GLU A 3 -4.11 -11.58 -22.15
CA GLU A 3 -5.45 -11.02 -22.14
C GLU A 3 -5.36 -9.50 -22.05
N SER A 4 -6.25 -8.78 -22.72
CA SER A 4 -6.31 -7.31 -22.65
C SER A 4 -6.88 -6.82 -21.32
N GLU A 5 -7.67 -7.65 -20.64
CA GLU A 5 -8.23 -7.39 -19.32
C GLU A 5 -8.33 -8.69 -18.51
N ILE A 6 -7.97 -8.63 -17.25
CA ILE A 6 -8.07 -9.75 -16.31
C ILE A 6 -8.91 -9.32 -15.10
N LEU A 7 -9.97 -10.09 -14.82
CA LEU A 7 -10.68 -10.01 -13.55
C LEU A 7 -9.95 -10.86 -12.50
N ASN A 8 -9.55 -10.25 -11.42
CA ASN A 8 -8.87 -10.90 -10.30
C ASN A 8 -9.71 -10.82 -9.02
N ASP A 9 -10.34 -11.92 -8.67
CA ASP A 9 -11.12 -12.15 -7.45
C ASP A 9 -10.57 -13.30 -6.61
N VAL A 10 -9.29 -13.65 -6.84
CA VAL A 10 -8.59 -14.74 -6.16
C VAL A 10 -7.55 -14.17 -5.21
N PHE A 11 -7.45 -14.76 -4.03
CA PHE A 11 -6.63 -14.23 -2.94
C PHE A 11 -5.47 -15.16 -2.58
N THR A 12 -4.39 -14.58 -2.06
CA THR A 12 -3.27 -15.28 -1.43
C THR A 12 -3.74 -15.91 -0.11
N ASN A 13 -2.86 -16.70 0.50
CA ASN A 13 -3.07 -17.15 1.88
C ASN A 13 -2.21 -16.35 2.87
N GLY A 14 -1.90 -15.09 2.55
CA GLY A 14 -1.09 -14.20 3.37
C GLY A 14 0.41 -14.24 3.05
N VAL A 15 0.84 -14.97 2.02
CA VAL A 15 2.24 -15.08 1.60
C VAL A 15 2.39 -14.76 0.12
N ILE A 16 3.42 -13.98 -0.22
CA ILE A 16 3.77 -13.60 -1.59
C ILE A 16 5.27 -13.82 -1.84
N GLY A 17 5.62 -14.12 -3.09
CA GLY A 17 7.02 -14.28 -3.49
C GLY A 17 7.16 -15.05 -4.79
N PRO A 18 8.40 -15.44 -5.18
CA PRO A 18 8.71 -16.02 -6.48
C PRO A 18 8.00 -17.37 -6.74
N HIS A 19 7.50 -18.03 -5.70
CA HIS A 19 6.75 -19.29 -5.81
C HIS A 19 5.23 -19.09 -5.80
N THR A 20 4.75 -17.86 -5.66
CA THR A 20 3.31 -17.56 -5.73
C THR A 20 2.84 -17.74 -7.18
N ARG A 21 1.81 -18.58 -7.38
CA ARG A 21 1.21 -18.74 -8.70
C ARG A 21 0.58 -17.43 -9.14
N MET A 22 0.95 -16.96 -10.31
CA MET A 22 0.37 -15.75 -10.92
C MET A 22 -0.81 -16.11 -11.83
N LEU A 23 -1.77 -15.20 -11.94
CA LEU A 23 -2.79 -15.19 -12.99
C LEU A 23 -2.21 -14.57 -14.27
N GLY A 24 -2.94 -14.67 -15.37
CA GLY A 24 -2.62 -14.06 -16.64
C GLY A 24 -1.67 -14.87 -17.53
N PRO A 25 -0.85 -14.23 -18.38
CA PRO A 25 -0.47 -12.83 -18.32
C PRO A 25 -1.52 -11.86 -18.88
N VAL A 26 -1.57 -10.66 -18.30
CA VAL A 26 -2.20 -9.50 -18.94
C VAL A 26 -1.27 -8.93 -20.00
N ALA A 27 -1.84 -8.44 -21.12
CA ALA A 27 -1.06 -7.78 -22.18
C ALA A 27 -0.35 -6.52 -21.66
N ASP A 28 0.77 -6.17 -22.27
CA ASP A 28 1.38 -4.86 -22.10
C ASP A 28 0.41 -3.77 -22.61
N GLY A 29 0.09 -2.78 -21.77
CA GLY A 29 -1.00 -1.82 -22.00
C GLY A 29 -2.39 -2.31 -21.58
N GLY A 30 -2.53 -3.54 -21.09
CA GLY A 30 -3.79 -4.14 -20.64
C GLY A 30 -4.23 -3.69 -19.24
N ARG A 31 -5.40 -4.17 -18.82
CA ARG A 31 -6.04 -3.80 -17.55
C ARG A 31 -6.15 -4.97 -16.61
N ILE A 32 -6.07 -4.68 -15.33
CA ILE A 32 -6.39 -5.62 -14.25
C ILE A 32 -7.51 -5.00 -13.42
N LYS A 33 -8.60 -5.74 -13.28
CA LYS A 33 -9.71 -5.41 -12.40
C LYS A 33 -9.63 -6.29 -11.17
N PHE A 34 -9.37 -5.69 -10.02
CA PHE A 34 -9.30 -6.36 -8.74
C PHE A 34 -10.63 -6.24 -7.99
N LEU A 35 -11.16 -7.34 -7.48
CA LEU A 35 -12.06 -7.34 -6.36
C LEU A 35 -11.21 -7.55 -5.11
N THR A 36 -10.99 -6.50 -4.33
CA THR A 36 -10.03 -6.54 -3.23
C THR A 36 -10.69 -6.47 -1.86
N THR A 37 -9.94 -6.85 -0.85
CA THR A 37 -10.38 -7.01 0.52
C THR A 37 -9.77 -5.96 1.44
N PRO A 38 -10.38 -5.70 2.62
CA PRO A 38 -9.70 -5.04 3.73
C PRO A 38 -8.40 -5.77 4.08
N GLY A 39 -7.36 -5.05 4.48
CA GLY A 39 -6.05 -5.63 4.74
C GLY A 39 -5.70 -5.78 6.21
N CYS A 40 -5.62 -4.70 6.93
CA CYS A 40 -5.04 -4.60 8.29
C CYS A 40 -5.56 -5.64 9.28
N TRP A 41 -6.83 -5.99 9.18
CA TRP A 41 -7.45 -7.01 10.02
C TRP A 41 -7.28 -8.44 9.50
N GLY A 42 -6.65 -8.62 8.34
CA GLY A 42 -6.48 -9.92 7.69
C GLY A 42 -5.94 -11.00 8.62
N PRO A 43 -4.80 -10.82 9.29
CA PRO A 43 -4.27 -11.80 10.23
C PRO A 43 -5.15 -12.07 11.45
N MET A 44 -5.98 -11.12 11.86
CA MET A 44 -6.87 -11.22 13.00
C MET A 44 -8.21 -11.84 12.66
N ILE A 45 -8.78 -11.43 11.53
CA ILE A 45 -10.12 -11.83 11.10
C ILE A 45 -10.11 -12.99 10.09
N THR A 46 -8.93 -13.46 9.71
CA THR A 46 -8.78 -14.59 8.78
C THR A 46 -7.98 -15.71 9.44
N PRO A 47 -8.63 -16.61 10.16
CA PRO A 47 -7.98 -17.66 10.95
C PRO A 47 -7.09 -18.60 10.13
N THR A 48 -7.32 -18.70 8.82
CA THR A 48 -6.63 -19.63 7.93
C THR A 48 -5.40 -19.06 7.24
N LEU A 49 -5.10 -17.77 7.38
CA LEU A 49 -3.91 -17.17 6.78
C LEU A 49 -2.64 -17.54 7.53
N ARG A 50 -1.57 -17.81 6.78
CA ARG A 50 -0.25 -18.18 7.30
C ARG A 50 0.61 -16.98 7.71
N GLY A 51 0.21 -15.77 7.40
CA GLY A 51 0.89 -14.52 7.66
C GLY A 51 0.15 -13.41 6.95
N GLY A 52 0.69 -12.21 6.84
CA GLY A 52 0.23 -11.15 5.97
C GLY A 52 -1.26 -10.82 5.95
N HIS A 53 -1.63 -10.11 4.92
CA HIS A 53 -3.02 -9.77 4.60
C HIS A 53 -3.67 -10.82 3.67
N GLU A 54 -4.92 -10.66 3.33
CA GLU A 54 -5.57 -11.37 2.24
C GLU A 54 -5.56 -10.47 1.00
N VAL A 55 -4.45 -10.49 0.23
CA VAL A 55 -4.33 -9.69 -1.00
C VAL A 55 -4.68 -10.52 -2.23
N ASN A 56 -4.99 -9.85 -3.33
CA ASN A 56 -5.21 -10.53 -4.60
C ASN A 56 -3.95 -11.26 -5.08
N VAL A 57 -4.14 -12.45 -5.63
CA VAL A 57 -3.05 -13.23 -6.25
C VAL A 57 -2.38 -12.37 -7.33
N PRO A 58 -1.03 -12.35 -7.42
CA PRO A 58 -0.36 -11.55 -8.43
C PRO A 58 -0.78 -11.89 -9.87
N VAL A 59 -0.84 -10.87 -10.73
CA VAL A 59 -1.11 -11.01 -12.17
C VAL A 59 0.18 -10.76 -12.93
N ALA A 60 0.60 -11.73 -13.75
CA ALA A 60 1.76 -11.58 -14.61
C ALA A 60 1.49 -10.56 -15.72
N VAL A 61 2.47 -9.71 -16.04
CA VAL A 61 2.45 -8.76 -17.16
C VAL A 61 3.29 -9.33 -18.31
N GLU A 62 2.72 -9.37 -19.51
CA GLU A 62 3.40 -9.90 -20.69
C GLU A 62 4.71 -9.15 -20.95
N GLY A 63 5.77 -9.90 -21.20
CA GLY A 63 7.08 -9.33 -21.53
C GLY A 63 7.86 -8.74 -20.38
N ALA A 64 7.31 -8.56 -19.16
CA ALA A 64 8.04 -8.05 -18.01
C ALA A 64 9.15 -9.03 -17.56
N ARG A 65 10.37 -8.51 -17.36
CA ARG A 65 11.56 -9.26 -16.95
C ARG A 65 12.25 -8.58 -15.78
N VAL A 66 13.00 -9.34 -15.01
CA VAL A 66 13.84 -8.77 -13.93
C VAL A 66 14.72 -7.66 -14.47
N GLY A 67 14.72 -6.52 -13.79
CA GLY A 67 15.41 -5.30 -14.21
C GLY A 67 14.55 -4.33 -15.05
N ASP A 68 13.36 -4.74 -15.48
CA ASP A 68 12.36 -3.82 -16.02
C ASP A 68 11.61 -3.11 -14.87
N ALA A 69 10.71 -2.19 -15.21
CA ALA A 69 9.70 -1.65 -14.32
C ALA A 69 8.31 -1.80 -14.95
N VAL A 70 7.27 -1.76 -14.12
CA VAL A 70 5.88 -1.71 -14.59
C VAL A 70 5.25 -0.41 -14.12
N VAL A 71 4.73 0.35 -15.07
CA VAL A 71 3.88 1.52 -14.84
C VAL A 71 2.48 1.01 -14.56
N VAL A 72 1.94 1.34 -13.40
CA VAL A 72 0.58 1.00 -12.96
C VAL A 72 -0.22 2.28 -12.88
N ARG A 73 -1.11 2.51 -13.85
CA ARG A 73 -2.01 3.67 -13.88
C ARG A 73 -3.30 3.30 -13.14
N PHE A 74 -3.61 4.01 -12.08
CA PHE A 74 -4.79 3.75 -11.27
C PHE A 74 -6.00 4.45 -11.87
N GLU A 75 -6.88 3.70 -12.53
CA GLU A 75 -8.01 4.26 -13.27
C GLU A 75 -9.24 4.51 -12.38
N SER A 76 -9.60 3.55 -11.50
CA SER A 76 -10.79 3.69 -10.66
C SER A 76 -10.72 2.84 -9.38
N LEU A 77 -11.40 3.32 -8.33
CA LEU A 77 -11.62 2.61 -7.08
C LEU A 77 -13.04 2.85 -6.59
N LYS A 78 -13.81 1.77 -6.49
CA LYS A 78 -15.17 1.78 -5.97
C LYS A 78 -15.22 1.01 -4.66
N VAL A 79 -15.46 1.69 -3.56
CA VAL A 79 -15.72 1.06 -2.25
C VAL A 79 -17.01 0.24 -2.33
N LEU A 80 -16.99 -0.98 -1.80
CA LEU A 80 -18.16 -1.87 -1.74
C LEU A 80 -18.77 -1.89 -0.34
N SER A 81 -17.95 -1.78 0.70
CA SER A 81 -18.36 -1.80 2.10
C SER A 81 -19.25 -0.62 2.46
N LYS A 82 -20.26 -0.87 3.29
CA LYS A 82 -21.18 0.14 3.88
C LYS A 82 -20.74 0.57 5.27
N ALA A 83 -19.84 -0.17 5.88
CA ALA A 83 -19.22 0.15 7.16
C ALA A 83 -17.77 -0.33 7.18
N SER A 84 -16.99 0.31 8.03
CA SER A 84 -15.65 -0.10 8.39
C SER A 84 -15.47 -0.04 9.91
N SER A 85 -14.50 -0.78 10.43
CA SER A 85 -14.13 -0.71 11.85
C SER A 85 -12.63 -0.70 11.98
N SER A 86 -12.11 0.12 12.89
CA SER A 86 -10.69 0.25 13.14
C SER A 86 -10.42 0.74 14.56
N GLY A 87 -9.15 0.97 14.88
CA GLY A 87 -8.75 1.49 16.19
C GLY A 87 -7.29 1.22 16.51
N VAL A 88 -6.92 1.52 17.73
CA VAL A 88 -5.59 1.22 18.30
C VAL A 88 -5.65 -0.14 18.96
N ASP A 89 -4.76 -1.03 18.59
CA ASP A 89 -4.63 -2.36 19.18
C ASP A 89 -3.29 -2.58 19.88
N LYS A 90 -3.18 -3.71 20.53
CA LYS A 90 -1.93 -4.24 21.12
C LYS A 90 -1.83 -5.72 20.85
N PRO A 91 -0.64 -6.24 20.50
CA PRO A 91 -0.39 -7.66 20.41
C PRO A 91 -0.66 -8.35 21.75
N VAL A 92 -1.27 -9.55 21.71
CA VAL A 92 -1.46 -10.38 22.89
C VAL A 92 -0.15 -11.10 23.20
N GLU A 93 0.31 -11.01 24.45
CA GLU A 93 1.55 -11.64 24.88
C GLU A 93 1.54 -13.15 24.59
N GLY A 94 2.62 -13.63 23.95
CA GLY A 94 2.79 -15.03 23.59
C GLY A 94 1.99 -15.50 22.38
N ALA A 95 1.23 -14.62 21.71
CA ALA A 95 0.52 -14.94 20.49
C ALA A 95 1.40 -14.96 19.22
N PHE A 96 2.66 -14.56 19.34
CA PHE A 96 3.61 -14.47 18.22
C PHE A 96 4.99 -15.03 18.57
N VAL A 97 5.80 -15.27 17.56
CA VAL A 97 7.20 -15.69 17.65
C VAL A 97 8.07 -14.69 16.90
N GLY A 98 8.74 -13.80 17.61
CA GLY A 98 9.65 -12.81 17.07
C GLY A 98 8.97 -11.58 16.48
N ASP A 99 8.12 -11.78 15.50
CA ASP A 99 7.33 -10.74 14.86
C ASP A 99 5.94 -10.64 15.52
N PRO A 100 5.48 -9.47 15.94
CA PRO A 100 4.16 -9.32 16.55
C PRO A 100 2.98 -9.52 15.58
N TYR A 101 3.22 -9.61 14.25
CA TYR A 101 2.14 -9.60 13.26
C TYR A 101 2.01 -10.89 12.45
N VAL A 102 3.02 -11.75 12.38
CA VAL A 102 3.10 -12.83 11.39
C VAL A 102 3.13 -14.22 12.00
N ALA A 103 4.11 -14.53 12.82
CA ALA A 103 4.33 -15.89 13.29
C ALA A 103 3.38 -16.25 14.44
N LYS A 104 2.08 -16.35 14.15
CA LYS A 104 1.02 -16.58 15.13
C LYS A 104 1.12 -17.94 15.84
N ARG A 105 0.76 -17.96 17.12
CA ARG A 105 0.49 -19.16 17.89
C ARG A 105 -0.63 -18.94 18.89
N CYS A 106 -1.26 -19.99 19.36
CA CYS A 106 -2.20 -19.90 20.46
C CYS A 106 -1.45 -19.42 21.74
N PRO A 107 -1.90 -18.35 22.40
CA PRO A 107 -1.22 -17.84 23.60
C PRO A 107 -1.27 -18.83 24.79
N VAL A 108 -2.23 -19.75 24.80
CA VAL A 108 -2.46 -20.71 25.89
C VAL A 108 -1.77 -22.06 25.62
N CYS A 109 -2.14 -22.77 24.55
CA CYS A 109 -1.58 -24.09 24.26
C CYS A 109 -0.33 -24.07 23.38
N ARG A 110 0.11 -22.90 22.92
CA ARG A 110 1.31 -22.66 22.11
C ARG A 110 1.29 -23.31 20.72
N GLU A 111 0.16 -23.83 20.26
CA GLU A 111 0.02 -24.35 18.91
C GLU A 111 0.39 -23.30 17.87
N PRO A 112 1.34 -23.55 16.95
CA PRO A 112 1.67 -22.65 15.86
C PRO A 112 0.57 -22.67 14.81
N TRP A 113 0.21 -21.49 14.31
CA TRP A 113 -0.89 -21.30 13.32
C TRP A 113 -2.13 -22.14 13.65
N PRO A 114 -2.74 -21.97 14.84
CA PRO A 114 -3.85 -22.79 15.26
C PRO A 114 -5.05 -22.58 14.36
N GLU A 115 -5.85 -23.63 14.18
CA GLU A 115 -7.20 -23.45 13.65
C GLU A 115 -8.07 -22.77 14.70
N PHE A 116 -8.89 -21.83 14.24
CA PHE A 116 -9.83 -21.10 15.09
C PHE A 116 -11.27 -21.49 14.79
N GLU A 117 -12.12 -21.33 15.77
CA GLU A 117 -13.56 -21.22 15.62
C GLU A 117 -14.00 -19.82 16.05
N VAL A 118 -15.12 -19.37 15.52
CA VAL A 118 -15.70 -18.05 15.82
C VAL A 118 -17.04 -18.26 16.51
N VAL A 119 -17.14 -17.80 17.76
CA VAL A 119 -18.35 -17.91 18.57
C VAL A 119 -18.74 -16.54 19.10
N GLY A 120 -19.81 -15.97 18.59
CA GLY A 120 -20.24 -14.62 18.94
C GLY A 120 -19.67 -13.54 18.01
N ILE A 121 -19.45 -12.34 18.54
CA ILE A 121 -18.97 -11.16 17.82
C ILE A 121 -17.76 -10.51 18.51
N GLY A 122 -16.98 -9.76 17.74
CA GLY A 122 -15.79 -9.05 18.23
C GLY A 122 -14.60 -9.98 18.47
N GLN A 123 -13.55 -9.43 19.01
CA GLN A 123 -12.26 -10.12 19.21
C GLN A 123 -12.34 -11.31 20.18
N GLU A 124 -13.21 -11.24 21.16
CA GLU A 124 -13.43 -12.34 22.12
C GLU A 124 -14.09 -13.58 21.45
N ALA A 125 -14.59 -13.44 20.23
CA ALA A 125 -15.21 -14.53 19.47
C ALA A 125 -14.20 -15.54 18.90
N VAL A 126 -12.90 -15.25 18.88
CA VAL A 126 -11.86 -16.11 18.32
C VAL A 126 -11.40 -17.12 19.35
N HIS A 127 -11.65 -18.42 19.11
CA HIS A 127 -11.26 -19.51 20.01
C HIS A 127 -10.36 -20.52 19.28
N CYS A 128 -9.33 -21.00 19.97
CA CYS A 128 -8.46 -22.06 19.46
C CYS A 128 -9.20 -23.40 19.46
N LYS A 129 -9.36 -24.03 18.30
CA LYS A 129 -10.04 -25.34 18.19
C LYS A 129 -9.37 -26.45 19.00
N ARG A 130 -8.04 -26.35 19.23
CA ARG A 130 -7.30 -27.37 19.98
C ARG A 130 -7.58 -27.34 21.48
N CYS A 131 -7.66 -26.17 22.09
CA CYS A 131 -7.78 -26.03 23.56
C CYS A 131 -9.01 -25.26 24.04
N GLY A 132 -9.83 -24.73 23.13
CA GLY A 132 -11.02 -23.93 23.44
C GLY A 132 -10.76 -22.55 24.02
N ALA A 133 -9.50 -22.17 24.24
CA ALA A 133 -9.17 -20.90 24.87
C ALA A 133 -9.34 -19.72 23.89
N PRO A 134 -9.63 -18.50 24.40
CA PRO A 134 -9.55 -17.28 23.61
C PRO A 134 -8.18 -17.16 22.93
N ALA A 135 -8.15 -16.87 21.65
CA ALA A 135 -6.95 -16.93 20.83
C ALA A 135 -6.83 -15.77 19.85
N SER A 136 -7.53 -14.67 20.08
CA SER A 136 -7.30 -13.44 19.34
C SER A 136 -5.83 -13.01 19.49
N PRO A 137 -5.09 -12.80 18.39
CA PRO A 137 -3.70 -12.40 18.48
C PRO A 137 -3.52 -10.92 18.88
N PHE A 138 -4.57 -10.13 18.79
CA PHE A 138 -4.58 -8.70 19.15
C PHE A 138 -5.71 -8.38 20.09
N ARG A 139 -5.54 -7.29 20.81
CA ARG A 139 -6.58 -6.69 21.64
C ARG A 139 -6.72 -5.21 21.28
N MET A 140 -7.85 -4.85 20.70
CA MET A 140 -8.20 -3.46 20.44
C MET A 140 -8.45 -2.73 21.76
N VAL A 141 -7.62 -1.74 22.05
CA VAL A 141 -7.67 -0.96 23.30
C VAL A 141 -8.59 0.25 23.20
N HIS A 142 -8.76 0.78 22.00
CA HIS A 142 -9.72 1.84 21.65
C HIS A 142 -10.09 1.67 20.18
N GLY A 143 -11.38 1.61 19.88
CA GLY A 143 -11.82 1.34 18.51
C GLY A 143 -13.15 2.01 18.17
N TYR A 144 -13.43 2.06 16.89
CA TYR A 144 -14.64 2.63 16.35
C TYR A 144 -15.22 1.77 15.22
N THR A 145 -16.52 1.90 15.02
CA THR A 145 -17.21 1.44 13.81
C THR A 145 -17.77 2.68 13.12
N MET A 146 -17.54 2.80 11.81
CA MET A 146 -17.97 3.90 10.97
C MET A 146 -18.97 3.41 9.92
N LEU A 147 -20.09 4.08 9.78
CA LEU A 147 -20.99 3.91 8.64
C LEU A 147 -20.56 4.83 7.51
N LEU A 148 -20.53 4.30 6.29
CA LEU A 148 -20.07 5.00 5.09
C LEU A 148 -21.25 5.37 4.20
N ASP A 149 -21.35 6.63 3.80
CA ASP A 149 -22.24 7.12 2.74
C ASP A 149 -21.38 7.52 1.53
N GLN A 150 -21.18 6.58 0.65
CA GLN A 150 -20.34 6.78 -0.53
C GLN A 150 -20.94 7.79 -1.52
N ALA A 151 -22.28 7.87 -1.59
CA ALA A 151 -22.97 8.79 -2.49
C ALA A 151 -22.73 10.26 -2.08
N ARG A 152 -22.62 10.51 -0.77
CA ARG A 152 -22.33 11.83 -0.20
C ARG A 152 -20.84 12.07 0.06
N GLY A 153 -20.02 11.03 -0.02
CA GLY A 153 -18.57 11.13 0.17
C GLY A 153 -18.13 11.32 1.62
N PHE A 154 -18.85 10.77 2.60
CA PHE A 154 -18.46 10.85 4.01
C PHE A 154 -18.81 9.58 4.79
N GLY A 155 -18.23 9.46 5.98
CA GLY A 155 -18.53 8.47 6.99
C GLY A 155 -18.73 9.11 8.36
N VAL A 156 -19.46 8.41 9.25
CA VAL A 156 -19.66 8.83 10.64
C VAL A 156 -19.48 7.65 11.57
N THR A 157 -18.71 7.83 12.62
CA THR A 157 -18.54 6.81 13.66
C THR A 157 -19.80 6.71 14.51
N VAL A 158 -20.12 5.51 14.95
CA VAL A 158 -21.35 5.21 15.69
C VAL A 158 -21.05 4.81 17.14
N ASP A 159 -22.09 4.88 17.99
CA ASP A 159 -22.01 4.41 19.36
C ASP A 159 -21.94 2.87 19.46
N ALA A 160 -21.65 2.35 20.64
CA ALA A 160 -21.49 0.93 20.88
C ALA A 160 -22.76 0.11 20.56
N ALA A 161 -23.96 0.67 20.78
CA ALA A 161 -25.21 -0.02 20.47
C ALA A 161 -25.42 -0.18 18.97
N LYS A 162 -25.11 0.86 18.20
CA LYS A 162 -25.18 0.81 16.74
C LYS A 162 -24.06 -0.04 16.14
N ALA A 163 -22.86 0.01 16.73
CA ALA A 163 -21.72 -0.83 16.34
C ALA A 163 -22.04 -2.33 16.53
N ALA A 164 -22.71 -2.71 17.62
CA ALA A 164 -23.17 -4.07 17.84
C ALA A 164 -24.18 -4.53 16.76
N GLN A 165 -25.14 -3.67 16.37
CA GLN A 165 -26.08 -3.97 15.28
C GLN A 165 -25.35 -4.16 13.94
N VAL A 166 -24.28 -3.41 13.68
CA VAL A 166 -23.44 -3.60 12.48
C VAL A 166 -22.73 -4.95 12.55
N ALA A 167 -22.18 -5.32 13.71
CA ALA A 167 -21.50 -6.60 13.92
C ALA A 167 -22.43 -7.82 13.72
N GLU A 168 -23.68 -7.74 14.20
CA GLU A 168 -24.70 -8.78 13.98
C GLU A 168 -25.02 -8.99 12.48
N ARG A 169 -24.81 -7.96 11.66
CA ARG A 169 -25.05 -7.95 10.22
C ARG A 169 -23.77 -7.74 9.41
N ALA A 170 -22.63 -8.19 9.96
CA ALA A 170 -21.29 -7.90 9.45
C ALA A 170 -21.13 -8.18 7.94
N ALA A 171 -21.65 -9.30 7.44
CA ALA A 171 -21.57 -9.66 6.03
C ALA A 171 -22.27 -8.64 5.10
N GLU A 172 -23.42 -8.09 5.55
CA GLU A 172 -24.17 -7.09 4.80
C GLU A 172 -23.43 -5.73 4.75
N TYR A 173 -22.72 -5.39 5.81
CA TYR A 173 -21.99 -4.13 5.87
C TYR A 173 -20.58 -4.22 5.25
N ALA A 174 -19.87 -5.31 5.44
CA ALA A 174 -18.52 -5.48 4.90
C ALA A 174 -18.49 -5.69 3.39
N GLN A 175 -19.49 -6.37 2.80
CA GLN A 175 -19.59 -6.62 1.35
C GLN A 175 -18.32 -7.24 0.77
N LEU A 176 -17.74 -8.20 1.48
CA LEU A 176 -16.50 -8.87 1.04
C LEU A 176 -16.70 -9.61 -0.29
N PRO A 177 -15.66 -9.67 -1.14
CA PRO A 177 -15.70 -10.52 -2.31
C PRO A 177 -16.02 -11.99 -1.98
N PRO A 178 -16.75 -12.72 -2.83
CA PRO A 178 -17.26 -14.06 -2.51
C PRO A 178 -16.19 -15.11 -2.17
N LYS A 179 -14.94 -14.92 -2.66
CA LYS A 179 -13.82 -15.82 -2.39
C LYS A 179 -12.96 -15.41 -1.19
N SER A 180 -13.28 -14.29 -0.54
CA SER A 180 -12.60 -13.86 0.69
C SER A 180 -12.82 -14.86 1.82
N ARG A 181 -11.78 -15.06 2.63
CA ARG A 181 -11.80 -15.91 3.83
C ARG A 181 -11.96 -15.11 5.11
N GLN A 182 -12.11 -13.79 5.00
CA GLN A 182 -12.23 -12.91 6.15
C GLN A 182 -13.55 -13.13 6.88
N VAL A 183 -13.51 -12.94 8.19
CA VAL A 183 -14.65 -13.04 9.09
C VAL A 183 -14.91 -11.67 9.72
N PRO A 184 -15.69 -10.79 9.06
CA PRO A 184 -15.78 -9.37 9.43
C PRO A 184 -16.41 -9.15 10.82
N VAL A 185 -17.17 -10.09 11.34
CA VAL A 185 -17.76 -10.03 12.69
C VAL A 185 -16.71 -9.83 13.80
N LEU A 186 -15.46 -10.20 13.55
CA LEU A 186 -14.38 -10.12 14.54
C LEU A 186 -13.88 -8.69 14.81
N VAL A 187 -14.11 -7.75 13.90
CA VAL A 187 -13.66 -6.36 14.03
C VAL A 187 -14.78 -5.39 14.37
N PHE A 188 -16.00 -5.64 13.91
CA PHE A 188 -17.12 -4.80 14.22
C PHE A 188 -17.54 -4.89 15.70
N GLY A 189 -18.21 -3.88 16.20
CA GLY A 189 -18.77 -3.84 17.55
C GLY A 189 -18.14 -2.79 18.47
N LYS A 190 -17.02 -2.17 18.08
CA LYS A 190 -16.41 -1.06 18.83
C LYS A 190 -17.06 0.27 18.49
N GLY A 191 -17.34 1.07 19.52
CA GLY A 191 -17.99 2.38 19.39
C GLY A 191 -17.51 3.36 20.48
N ASP A 192 -16.17 3.41 20.69
CA ASP A 192 -15.56 4.21 21.76
C ASP A 192 -15.50 5.72 21.41
N MET A 193 -15.74 6.09 20.15
CA MET A 193 -15.66 7.50 19.71
C MET A 193 -16.80 7.84 18.73
N PRO A 194 -18.04 7.91 19.21
CA PRO A 194 -19.23 8.17 18.37
C PRO A 194 -19.29 9.60 17.88
N GLY A 195 -19.85 9.79 16.66
CA GLY A 195 -20.16 11.11 16.09
C GLY A 195 -19.00 11.80 15.38
N VAL A 196 -17.85 11.15 15.18
CA VAL A 196 -16.76 11.70 14.37
C VAL A 196 -17.10 11.51 12.88
N ALA A 197 -17.05 12.61 12.14
CA ALA A 197 -17.27 12.62 10.69
C ALA A 197 -15.93 12.68 9.94
N ALA A 198 -15.83 11.91 8.85
CA ALA A 198 -14.68 11.91 7.97
C ALA A 198 -15.11 11.94 6.49
N ARG A 199 -14.26 12.48 5.62
CA ARG A 199 -14.43 12.40 4.16
C ARG A 199 -14.00 11.03 3.66
N VAL A 200 -14.76 10.45 2.73
CA VAL A 200 -14.37 9.23 2.00
C VAL A 200 -13.42 9.66 0.88
N ARG A 201 -12.19 9.17 0.95
CA ARG A 201 -11.12 9.38 -0.04
C ARG A 201 -10.35 8.07 -0.20
N PRO A 202 -10.91 7.10 -0.96
CA PRO A 202 -10.43 5.74 -0.95
C PRO A 202 -9.13 5.59 -1.74
N PHE A 203 -8.28 4.67 -1.27
CA PHE A 203 -7.00 4.33 -1.85
C PHE A 203 -6.64 2.86 -1.59
N LEU A 204 -5.53 2.38 -2.16
CA LEU A 204 -4.99 1.05 -1.88
C LEU A 204 -3.73 1.16 -1.02
N GLY A 205 -3.76 0.60 0.18
CA GLY A 205 -2.58 0.44 1.03
C GLY A 205 -1.56 -0.50 0.40
N GLN A 206 -2.03 -1.54 -0.30
CA GLN A 206 -1.18 -2.46 -1.06
C GLN A 206 -1.50 -2.41 -2.55
N LEU A 207 -0.55 -1.89 -3.31
CA LEU A 207 -0.47 -1.99 -4.77
C LEU A 207 1.01 -2.10 -5.14
N GLY A 208 1.43 -3.22 -5.71
CA GLY A 208 2.85 -3.42 -5.98
C GLY A 208 3.15 -4.63 -6.84
N SER A 209 4.44 -4.92 -6.96
CA SER A 209 4.96 -6.09 -7.66
C SER A 209 5.47 -7.16 -6.70
N THR A 210 5.53 -8.39 -7.16
CA THR A 210 5.96 -9.55 -6.37
C THR A 210 7.44 -9.44 -5.99
N PRO A 211 7.80 -9.58 -4.69
CA PRO A 211 9.18 -9.60 -4.23
C PRO A 211 9.92 -10.87 -4.69
N ALA A 212 11.26 -10.82 -4.69
CA ALA A 212 12.10 -11.97 -5.08
C ALA A 212 12.35 -12.98 -3.95
N VAL A 213 11.71 -12.80 -2.82
CA VAL A 213 11.74 -13.70 -1.66
C VAL A 213 10.33 -13.98 -1.16
N ASN A 214 10.09 -15.19 -0.62
CA ASN A 214 8.78 -15.52 -0.04
C ASN A 214 8.64 -14.90 1.35
N ILE A 215 7.69 -14.01 1.49
CA ILE A 215 7.40 -13.29 2.73
C ILE A 215 5.90 -13.18 2.96
N PRO A 216 5.45 -12.87 4.18
CA PRO A 216 4.10 -12.39 4.38
C PRO A 216 3.85 -11.14 3.54
N ASP A 217 2.72 -11.09 2.82
CA ASP A 217 2.47 -10.03 1.86
C ASP A 217 2.36 -8.63 2.50
N SER A 218 1.92 -8.54 3.75
CA SER A 218 1.96 -7.31 4.56
C SER A 218 3.39 -6.83 4.87
N HIS A 219 4.40 -7.68 4.73
CA HIS A 219 5.79 -7.38 5.02
C HIS A 219 6.63 -7.00 3.79
N ASN A 220 5.99 -6.82 2.65
CA ASN A 220 6.64 -6.29 1.45
C ASN A 220 6.76 -4.75 1.51
N ALA A 221 7.31 -4.28 2.60
CA ALA A 221 7.63 -2.88 2.85
C ALA A 221 8.83 -2.77 3.79
N GLY A 222 9.50 -1.63 3.77
CA GLY A 222 10.74 -1.43 4.52
C GLY A 222 10.62 -1.60 6.02
N ASP A 223 9.61 -1.03 6.65
CA ASP A 223 9.37 -1.10 8.09
C ASP A 223 8.95 -2.50 8.56
N PHE A 224 7.91 -3.08 7.98
CA PHE A 224 7.49 -4.45 8.32
C PHE A 224 8.49 -5.49 7.84
N GLY A 225 9.10 -5.29 6.66
CA GLY A 225 10.16 -6.18 6.17
C GLY A 225 11.37 -6.24 7.13
N TYR A 226 11.62 -5.18 7.89
CA TYR A 226 12.70 -5.16 8.88
C TYR A 226 12.48 -6.17 10.03
N PHE A 227 11.25 -6.47 10.41
CA PHE A 227 10.94 -7.50 11.40
C PHE A 227 11.29 -8.92 10.94
N LEU A 228 11.49 -9.13 9.64
CA LEU A 228 11.85 -10.44 9.10
C LEU A 228 13.36 -10.72 9.15
N ILE A 229 14.21 -9.70 9.38
CA ILE A 229 15.67 -9.86 9.38
C ILE A 229 16.08 -10.71 10.59
N ASP A 230 16.72 -11.87 10.29
CA ASP A 230 17.20 -12.85 11.27
C ASP A 230 16.12 -13.30 12.28
N ALA A 231 14.86 -13.26 11.88
CA ALA A 231 13.73 -13.56 12.75
C ALA A 231 13.63 -15.07 13.08
N PRO A 232 13.17 -15.43 14.30
CA PRO A 232 13.08 -16.83 14.72
C PRO A 232 11.81 -17.52 14.19
N HIS A 233 11.48 -17.36 12.91
CA HIS A 233 10.30 -17.96 12.28
C HIS A 233 10.56 -18.26 10.79
N PRO A 234 9.66 -19.04 10.10
CA PRO A 234 9.89 -19.51 8.74
C PRO A 234 10.02 -18.45 7.64
N TYR A 235 9.67 -17.20 7.92
CA TYR A 235 9.75 -16.08 6.97
C TYR A 235 11.01 -15.22 7.18
N SER A 236 11.99 -15.72 7.93
CA SER A 236 13.24 -15.02 8.16
C SER A 236 13.98 -14.76 6.86
N ILE A 237 14.54 -13.56 6.72
CA ILE A 237 15.38 -13.14 5.61
C ILE A 237 16.67 -12.53 6.13
N THR A 238 17.70 -12.48 5.28
CA THR A 238 18.93 -11.74 5.60
C THR A 238 18.75 -10.24 5.34
N LYS A 239 19.67 -9.42 5.88
CA LYS A 239 19.71 -7.99 5.59
C LYS A 239 19.90 -7.71 4.08
N GLU A 240 20.71 -8.51 3.40
CA GLU A 240 20.92 -8.37 1.95
C GLU A 240 19.64 -8.69 1.17
N GLN A 241 18.89 -9.70 1.58
CA GLN A 241 17.58 -10.02 0.96
C GLN A 241 16.58 -8.90 1.20
N TYR A 242 16.52 -8.34 2.41
CA TYR A 242 15.69 -7.18 2.71
C TYR A 242 15.98 -5.99 1.78
N GLU A 243 17.25 -5.69 1.53
CA GLU A 243 17.65 -4.56 0.70
C GLU A 243 17.45 -4.79 -0.80
N ARG A 244 17.67 -6.05 -1.26
CA ARG A 244 17.66 -6.40 -2.67
C ARG A 244 16.31 -6.89 -3.17
N ASP A 245 15.60 -7.71 -2.38
CA ASP A 245 14.52 -8.58 -2.86
C ASP A 245 13.11 -8.04 -2.60
N LEU A 246 12.93 -7.10 -1.65
CA LEU A 246 11.65 -6.43 -1.43
C LEU A 246 11.33 -5.46 -2.57
N THR A 247 10.05 -5.21 -2.79
CA THR A 247 9.55 -4.31 -3.83
C THR A 247 8.79 -3.11 -3.27
N ASP A 248 8.68 -2.99 -1.95
CA ASP A 248 7.91 -1.97 -1.24
C ASP A 248 6.46 -1.84 -1.77
N GLY A 249 5.75 -2.96 -1.82
CA GLY A 249 4.37 -3.01 -2.34
C GLY A 249 3.28 -2.84 -1.27
N HIS A 250 3.63 -2.57 0.00
CA HIS A 250 2.73 -2.25 1.09
C HIS A 250 3.09 -0.85 1.63
N LEU A 251 2.49 0.16 1.04
CA LEU A 251 2.88 1.55 1.24
C LEU A 251 2.01 2.30 2.26
N ASP A 252 0.72 2.06 2.25
CA ASP A 252 -0.30 2.84 2.98
C ASP A 252 -0.19 4.35 2.74
N VAL A 253 0.14 4.69 1.50
CA VAL A 253 0.22 6.06 1.01
C VAL A 253 -1.12 6.43 0.38
N ASP A 254 -1.84 7.36 0.97
CA ASP A 254 -3.21 7.73 0.62
C ASP A 254 -3.36 8.33 -0.79
N SER A 255 -2.28 8.80 -1.38
CA SER A 255 -2.23 9.25 -2.79
C SER A 255 -2.05 8.10 -3.81
N VAL A 256 -1.92 6.83 -3.38
CA VAL A 256 -2.04 5.65 -4.26
C VAL A 256 -3.54 5.37 -4.52
N ARG A 257 -4.16 6.26 -5.27
CA ARG A 257 -5.59 6.32 -5.56
C ARG A 257 -5.88 6.62 -7.03
N PRO A 258 -7.17 6.56 -7.47
CA PRO A 258 -7.51 6.90 -8.85
C PRO A 258 -6.91 8.23 -9.31
N GLY A 259 -6.30 8.21 -10.49
CA GLY A 259 -5.56 9.34 -11.04
C GLY A 259 -4.06 9.31 -10.75
N SER A 260 -3.56 8.44 -9.89
CA SER A 260 -2.12 8.26 -9.67
C SER A 260 -1.47 7.31 -10.69
N VAL A 261 -0.15 7.39 -10.79
CA VAL A 261 0.70 6.42 -11.52
C VAL A 261 1.76 5.90 -10.54
N LEU A 262 1.77 4.60 -10.30
CA LEU A 262 2.78 3.93 -9.50
C LEU A 262 3.71 3.15 -10.43
N ILE A 263 5.02 3.42 -10.40
CA ILE A 263 6.02 2.72 -11.20
C ILE A 263 6.77 1.78 -10.27
N VAL A 264 6.60 0.47 -10.47
CA VAL A 264 7.10 -0.56 -9.55
C VAL A 264 8.27 -1.35 -10.14
N PRO A 265 9.25 -1.78 -9.33
CA PRO A 265 10.38 -2.60 -9.78
C PRO A 265 9.92 -4.00 -10.19
N VAL A 266 10.59 -4.60 -11.16
CA VAL A 266 10.39 -6.02 -11.53
C VAL A 266 11.52 -6.86 -10.97
N LYS A 267 11.23 -7.62 -9.91
CA LYS A 267 12.18 -8.53 -9.24
C LYS A 267 11.99 -9.99 -9.60
N VAL A 268 10.85 -10.34 -10.22
CA VAL A 268 10.55 -11.69 -10.71
C VAL A 268 10.01 -11.63 -12.14
N LYS A 269 10.15 -12.72 -12.92
CA LYS A 269 9.61 -12.79 -14.28
C LYS A 269 8.10 -12.57 -14.26
N GLY A 270 7.62 -11.67 -15.12
CA GLY A 270 6.20 -11.31 -15.20
C GLY A 270 5.79 -10.23 -14.20
N ALA A 271 6.71 -9.67 -13.42
CA ALA A 271 6.47 -8.67 -12.38
C ALA A 271 5.52 -9.18 -11.27
N GLY A 272 4.33 -9.70 -11.63
CA GLY A 272 3.29 -10.14 -10.71
C GLY A 272 2.68 -8.96 -9.94
N ILE A 273 1.80 -8.21 -10.61
CA ILE A 273 1.11 -7.06 -10.01
C ILE A 273 -0.01 -7.57 -9.10
N TYR A 274 -0.04 -7.11 -7.86
CA TYR A 274 -1.06 -7.47 -6.87
C TYR A 274 -1.63 -6.23 -6.19
N ALA A 275 -2.82 -6.37 -5.63
CA ALA A 275 -3.52 -5.34 -4.88
C ALA A 275 -4.17 -5.94 -3.64
N GLY A 276 -4.41 -5.12 -2.65
CA GLY A 276 -5.10 -5.46 -1.42
C GLY A 276 -5.20 -4.25 -0.51
N ASP A 277 -5.67 -4.47 0.72
CA ASP A 277 -5.63 -3.45 1.76
C ASP A 277 -6.29 -2.15 1.32
N ALA A 278 -7.56 -2.26 0.88
CA ALA A 278 -8.31 -1.10 0.44
C ALA A 278 -8.84 -0.31 1.64
N HIS A 279 -8.62 0.99 1.61
CA HIS A 279 -8.99 1.91 2.67
C HIS A 279 -10.01 2.93 2.18
N ALA A 280 -10.98 3.29 3.03
CA ALA A 280 -11.98 4.31 2.71
C ALA A 280 -11.43 5.73 2.91
N MET A 281 -10.52 5.92 3.84
CA MET A 281 -9.79 7.15 4.12
C MET A 281 -8.65 6.88 5.11
N GLN A 282 -7.66 7.78 5.12
CA GLN A 282 -6.56 7.80 6.07
C GLN A 282 -6.05 9.23 6.20
N GLY A 283 -5.59 9.60 7.37
CA GLY A 283 -4.67 10.75 7.55
C GLY A 283 -3.24 10.28 7.36
N ASP A 284 -2.37 11.14 6.86
CA ASP A 284 -0.95 10.86 6.67
C ASP A 284 -0.33 10.23 7.92
N GLY A 285 0.43 9.17 7.68
CA GLY A 285 1.15 8.45 8.73
C GLY A 285 0.42 7.24 9.32
N GLU A 286 -0.84 6.98 8.98
CA GLU A 286 -1.61 5.86 9.56
C GLU A 286 -1.38 5.70 11.07
N VAL A 287 -1.54 6.80 11.80
CA VAL A 287 -1.02 7.00 13.16
C VAL A 287 -1.47 5.95 14.18
N ALA A 288 -2.64 5.36 13.98
CA ALA A 288 -3.17 4.28 14.82
C ALA A 288 -2.59 2.89 14.47
N GLY A 289 -1.81 2.77 13.39
CA GLY A 289 -1.31 1.50 12.84
C GLY A 289 -2.34 0.73 12.00
N HIS A 290 -3.56 1.23 11.94
CA HIS A 290 -4.69 0.75 11.15
C HIS A 290 -5.58 1.91 10.74
N THR A 291 -6.35 1.75 9.66
CA THR A 291 -7.31 2.75 9.21
C THR A 291 -8.68 2.14 8.89
N THR A 292 -9.46 2.77 8.06
CA THR A 292 -10.82 2.37 7.70
C THR A 292 -10.82 1.37 6.55
N ASP A 293 -10.56 0.12 6.85
CA ASP A 293 -10.48 -0.98 5.88
C ASP A 293 -11.83 -1.29 5.23
N VAL A 294 -11.81 -1.51 3.92
CA VAL A 294 -13.01 -1.77 3.12
C VAL A 294 -12.75 -2.79 2.01
N ALA A 295 -13.80 -3.46 1.58
CA ALA A 295 -13.81 -4.16 0.30
C ALA A 295 -14.00 -3.15 -0.84
N ALA A 296 -13.31 -3.37 -1.96
CA ALA A 296 -13.39 -2.47 -3.10
C ALA A 296 -13.23 -3.19 -4.45
N GLU A 297 -13.67 -2.51 -5.51
CA GLU A 297 -13.36 -2.83 -6.89
C GLU A 297 -12.36 -1.79 -7.40
N ALA A 298 -11.17 -2.22 -7.79
CA ALA A 298 -10.12 -1.36 -8.32
C ALA A 298 -9.76 -1.74 -9.77
N VAL A 299 -9.50 -0.76 -10.62
CA VAL A 299 -9.04 -0.98 -12.00
C VAL A 299 -7.72 -0.25 -12.20
N VAL A 300 -6.74 -0.98 -12.69
CA VAL A 300 -5.43 -0.43 -13.07
C VAL A 300 -5.08 -0.84 -14.49
N GLN A 301 -4.37 0.03 -15.20
CA GLN A 301 -3.73 -0.29 -16.48
C GLN A 301 -2.23 -0.48 -16.24
N VAL A 302 -1.61 -1.45 -16.91
CA VAL A 302 -0.19 -1.78 -16.76
C VAL A 302 0.57 -1.59 -18.05
N GLU A 303 1.82 -1.10 -17.96
CA GLU A 303 2.72 -0.87 -19.09
C GLU A 303 4.16 -1.18 -18.68
N VAL A 304 4.94 -1.83 -19.55
CA VAL A 304 6.32 -2.25 -19.22
C VAL A 304 7.34 -1.23 -19.70
N VAL A 305 8.17 -0.70 -18.79
CA VAL A 305 9.34 0.11 -19.10
C VAL A 305 10.60 -0.77 -19.00
N LYS A 306 11.30 -0.90 -20.13
CA LYS A 306 12.45 -1.80 -20.23
C LYS A 306 13.71 -1.24 -19.58
N GLY A 307 14.38 -2.08 -18.78
CA GLY A 307 15.74 -1.82 -18.29
C GLY A 307 15.87 -0.69 -17.27
N LEU A 308 14.77 -0.19 -16.69
CA LEU A 308 14.80 0.92 -15.74
C LEU A 308 15.46 0.56 -14.40
N ASN A 309 15.47 -0.70 -14.03
CA ASN A 309 16.16 -1.28 -12.87
C ASN A 309 15.96 -0.52 -11.53
N LEU A 310 14.70 -0.28 -11.19
CA LEU A 310 14.32 0.43 -9.96
C LEU A 310 14.65 -0.37 -8.69
N GLU A 311 15.04 0.32 -7.64
CA GLU A 311 15.18 -0.25 -6.29
C GLU A 311 13.87 -0.19 -5.50
N CYS A 312 13.04 0.82 -5.76
CA CYS A 312 11.79 1.11 -5.05
C CYS A 312 10.73 1.63 -6.00
N PRO A 313 9.47 1.72 -5.57
CA PRO A 313 8.44 2.41 -6.33
C PRO A 313 8.72 3.91 -6.49
N ILE A 314 8.28 4.44 -7.63
CA ILE A 314 8.15 5.87 -7.89
C ILE A 314 6.65 6.16 -7.99
N LEU A 315 6.18 7.19 -7.31
CA LEU A 315 4.79 7.61 -7.33
C LEU A 315 4.66 8.96 -8.06
N LEU A 316 3.72 9.02 -8.98
CA LEU A 316 3.19 10.25 -9.54
C LEU A 316 1.77 10.40 -8.99
N PRO A 317 1.57 11.12 -7.88
CA PRO A 317 0.24 11.31 -7.31
C PRO A 317 -0.64 12.14 -8.24
N PRO A 318 -1.97 12.18 -8.01
CA PRO A 318 -2.80 13.23 -8.58
C PRO A 318 -2.26 14.61 -8.23
N GLU A 319 -2.38 15.57 -9.14
CA GLU A 319 -1.78 16.90 -8.95
C GLU A 319 -2.24 17.61 -7.66
N GLU A 320 -3.49 17.41 -7.27
CA GLU A 320 -4.02 17.97 -6.02
C GLU A 320 -3.33 17.43 -4.77
N ASP A 321 -2.70 16.25 -4.86
CA ASP A 321 -2.00 15.57 -3.76
C ASP A 321 -0.50 15.91 -3.73
N LEU A 322 0.01 16.66 -4.70
CA LEU A 322 1.37 17.15 -4.68
C LEU A 322 1.57 18.23 -3.62
N PRO A 323 2.70 18.23 -2.90
CA PRO A 323 3.10 19.35 -2.05
C PRO A 323 3.09 20.68 -2.83
N PRO A 324 2.76 21.80 -2.19
CA PRO A 324 2.63 23.09 -2.88
C PRO A 324 3.84 23.49 -3.73
N LEU A 325 5.07 23.20 -3.24
CA LEU A 325 6.30 23.54 -3.95
C LEU A 325 6.66 22.55 -5.07
N ALA A 326 6.05 21.37 -5.07
CA ALA A 326 6.28 20.35 -6.09
C ALA A 326 5.27 20.42 -7.24
N LYS A 327 4.27 21.29 -7.19
CA LYS A 327 3.26 21.40 -8.24
C LYS A 327 3.89 21.79 -9.58
N PRO A 328 3.36 21.23 -10.70
CA PRO A 328 3.85 21.59 -12.03
C PRO A 328 3.54 23.07 -12.35
N TRP A 329 4.44 23.69 -13.10
CA TRP A 329 4.25 25.04 -13.62
C TRP A 329 3.12 25.05 -14.67
N ARG A 330 2.28 26.08 -14.65
CA ARG A 330 1.33 26.36 -15.72
C ARG A 330 2.01 27.06 -16.87
N GLU A 331 1.44 27.00 -18.07
CA GLU A 331 2.03 27.58 -19.27
C GLU A 331 2.32 29.09 -19.11
N GLU A 332 1.37 29.84 -18.54
CA GLU A 332 1.53 31.28 -18.28
C GLU A 332 2.67 31.56 -17.27
N GLU A 333 2.72 30.81 -16.15
CA GLU A 333 3.77 30.93 -15.16
C GLU A 333 5.14 30.57 -15.75
N TRP A 334 5.19 29.55 -16.60
CA TRP A 334 6.41 29.10 -17.25
C TRP A 334 6.98 30.14 -18.21
N GLU A 335 6.13 30.82 -18.99
CA GLU A 335 6.56 31.93 -19.86
C GLU A 335 7.09 33.14 -19.07
N GLU A 336 6.45 33.48 -17.96
CA GLU A 336 6.96 34.53 -17.05
C GLU A 336 8.34 34.15 -16.47
N LEU A 337 8.51 32.90 -16.04
CA LEU A 337 9.80 32.40 -15.55
C LEU A 337 10.89 32.42 -16.62
N LYS A 338 10.58 32.06 -17.85
CA LYS A 338 11.52 32.16 -18.99
C LYS A 338 11.96 33.61 -19.24
N GLN A 339 11.03 34.55 -19.12
CA GLN A 339 11.38 35.95 -19.26
C GLN A 339 12.32 36.41 -18.13
N TYR A 340 12.00 36.06 -16.90
CA TYR A 340 12.85 36.40 -15.74
C TYR A 340 14.24 35.74 -15.83
N ALA A 341 14.32 34.49 -16.23
CA ALA A 341 15.61 33.80 -16.43
C ALA A 341 16.47 34.51 -17.50
N ARG A 342 15.86 34.96 -18.62
CA ARG A 342 16.55 35.70 -19.66
C ARG A 342 17.11 37.04 -19.15
N GLU A 343 16.39 37.73 -18.28
CA GLU A 343 16.85 38.98 -17.65
C GLU A 343 18.09 38.73 -16.75
N LEU A 344 18.20 37.52 -16.18
CA LEU A 344 19.35 37.11 -15.38
C LEU A 344 20.47 36.46 -16.20
N GLY A 345 20.29 36.28 -17.52
CA GLY A 345 21.26 35.59 -18.36
C GLY A 345 21.36 34.10 -18.08
N LEU A 346 20.27 33.47 -17.58
CA LEU A 346 20.20 32.06 -17.23
C LEU A 346 19.26 31.32 -18.17
N GLU A 347 19.51 30.02 -18.33
CA GLU A 347 18.60 29.07 -18.96
C GLU A 347 17.83 28.32 -17.84
N LEU A 348 16.50 28.19 -17.99
CA LEU A 348 15.69 27.43 -17.07
C LEU A 348 15.90 25.93 -17.27
N GLU A 349 15.95 25.21 -16.18
CA GLU A 349 15.89 23.76 -16.19
C GLU A 349 14.42 23.30 -16.30
N GLU A 350 14.06 22.64 -17.37
CA GLU A 350 12.79 21.92 -17.46
C GLU A 350 12.80 20.74 -16.47
N SER A 351 11.78 20.66 -15.63
CA SER A 351 11.69 19.67 -14.57
C SER A 351 10.24 19.22 -14.35
N ALA A 352 10.08 18.04 -13.77
CA ALA A 352 8.78 17.45 -13.53
C ALA A 352 8.71 16.86 -12.11
N PRO A 353 7.54 16.96 -11.44
CA PRO A 353 7.38 16.39 -10.12
C PRO A 353 7.34 14.86 -10.16
N LEU A 354 8.00 14.24 -9.20
CA LEU A 354 7.86 12.82 -8.87
C LEU A 354 8.12 12.60 -7.38
N GLN A 355 7.63 11.48 -6.87
CA GLN A 355 7.87 11.04 -5.50
C GLN A 355 8.66 9.73 -5.52
N VAL A 356 9.79 9.71 -4.82
CA VAL A 356 10.58 8.51 -4.59
C VAL A 356 10.21 7.94 -3.22
N ILE A 357 9.83 6.67 -3.17
CA ILE A 357 9.45 6.03 -1.92
C ILE A 357 10.71 5.70 -1.11
N GLY A 358 10.72 6.22 0.12
CA GLY A 358 11.66 5.83 1.15
C GLY A 358 11.00 4.89 2.14
N SER A 359 11.68 3.80 2.49
CA SER A 359 11.17 2.82 3.44
C SER A 359 12.28 2.34 4.37
N GLY A 360 11.98 2.18 5.65
CA GLY A 360 12.96 1.78 6.65
C GLY A 360 12.27 1.46 7.99
N PRO A 361 13.03 1.01 9.01
CA PRO A 361 12.46 0.71 10.33
C PRO A 361 11.95 1.95 11.09
N THR A 362 12.43 3.14 10.71
CA THR A 362 12.02 4.43 11.29
C THR A 362 11.85 5.49 10.21
N ILE A 363 11.11 6.56 10.52
CA ILE A 363 10.93 7.72 9.61
C ILE A 363 12.27 8.30 9.17
N ASN A 364 13.23 8.45 10.07
CA ASN A 364 14.52 9.02 9.73
C ASN A 364 15.29 8.13 8.75
N GLU A 365 15.33 6.81 8.99
CA GLU A 365 15.99 5.87 8.08
C GLU A 365 15.23 5.75 6.75
N ALA A 366 13.90 5.81 6.77
CA ALA A 366 13.10 5.86 5.55
C ALA A 366 13.42 7.11 4.72
N ALA A 367 13.52 8.29 5.34
CA ALA A 367 13.88 9.54 4.65
C ALA A 367 15.31 9.47 4.06
N GLU A 368 16.30 9.02 4.82
CA GLU A 368 17.68 8.89 4.32
C GLU A 368 17.76 7.89 3.16
N ARG A 369 17.04 6.77 3.23
CA ARG A 369 16.95 5.83 2.10
C ARG A 369 16.23 6.43 0.91
N GLY A 370 15.18 7.22 1.12
CA GLY A 370 14.49 7.95 0.06
C GLY A 370 15.42 8.90 -0.68
N PHE A 371 16.23 9.68 0.04
CA PHE A 371 17.26 10.55 -0.57
C PHE A 371 18.33 9.75 -1.33
N ALA A 372 18.81 8.64 -0.76
CA ALA A 372 19.80 7.79 -1.43
C ALA A 372 19.23 7.16 -2.71
N ARG A 373 18.00 6.69 -2.69
CA ARG A 373 17.28 6.14 -3.85
C ARG A 373 17.05 7.20 -4.94
N ALA A 374 16.64 8.42 -4.56
CA ALA A 374 16.50 9.55 -5.48
C ALA A 374 17.86 9.96 -6.08
N SER A 375 18.91 10.01 -5.28
CA SER A 375 20.30 10.26 -5.72
C SER A 375 20.75 9.26 -6.78
N LYS A 376 20.55 7.98 -6.52
CA LYS A 376 20.90 6.91 -7.47
C LYS A 376 20.07 6.95 -8.76
N LEU A 377 18.75 7.14 -8.63
CA LEU A 377 17.83 7.23 -9.76
C LEU A 377 18.18 8.39 -10.69
N LEU A 378 18.44 9.56 -10.12
CA LEU A 378 18.65 10.80 -10.87
C LEU A 378 20.14 11.05 -11.21
N GLY A 379 21.07 10.24 -10.71
CA GLY A 379 22.51 10.42 -10.93
C GLY A 379 23.05 11.73 -10.32
N MET A 380 22.48 12.16 -9.19
CA MET A 380 22.84 13.36 -8.44
C MET A 380 23.52 12.98 -7.12
N SER A 381 24.24 13.92 -6.49
CA SER A 381 24.66 13.71 -5.10
C SER A 381 23.47 13.78 -4.13
N VAL A 382 23.60 13.17 -2.96
CA VAL A 382 22.55 13.23 -1.92
C VAL A 382 22.32 14.68 -1.46
N GLU A 383 23.38 15.49 -1.42
CA GLU A 383 23.31 16.90 -1.06
C GLU A 383 22.53 17.71 -2.10
N GLU A 384 22.70 17.41 -3.40
CA GLU A 384 21.90 18.04 -4.46
C GLU A 384 20.44 17.64 -4.33
N VAL A 385 20.15 16.35 -4.12
CA VAL A 385 18.76 15.87 -3.87
C VAL A 385 18.14 16.61 -2.68
N LYS A 386 18.84 16.69 -1.54
CA LYS A 386 18.35 17.40 -0.34
C LYS A 386 18.07 18.87 -0.62
N ASN A 387 18.94 19.56 -1.37
CA ASN A 387 18.72 20.96 -1.75
C ASN A 387 17.49 21.11 -2.66
N ARG A 388 17.35 20.26 -3.68
CA ARG A 388 16.20 20.27 -4.58
C ARG A 388 14.89 20.00 -3.83
N VAL A 389 14.84 18.99 -2.96
CA VAL A 389 13.68 18.70 -2.11
C VAL A 389 13.34 19.90 -1.23
N THR A 390 14.35 20.61 -0.67
CA THR A 390 14.13 21.78 0.17
C THR A 390 13.45 22.92 -0.56
N ILE A 391 13.74 23.14 -1.84
CA ILE A 391 13.22 24.29 -2.61
C ILE A 391 12.09 23.95 -3.56
N THR A 392 11.92 22.66 -3.92
CA THR A 392 10.93 22.23 -4.91
C THR A 392 10.08 21.04 -4.46
N GLY A 393 10.14 20.62 -3.20
CA GLY A 393 9.49 19.38 -2.80
C GLY A 393 9.11 19.33 -1.32
N ALA A 394 9.04 18.11 -0.81
CA ALA A 394 8.73 17.81 0.59
C ALA A 394 9.18 16.37 0.93
N VAL A 395 9.18 16.06 2.22
CA VAL A 395 9.14 14.69 2.74
C VAL A 395 7.81 14.52 3.46
N GLU A 396 6.96 13.66 2.94
CA GLU A 396 5.64 13.37 3.51
C GLU A 396 5.64 11.98 4.14
N ILE A 397 4.82 11.75 5.14
CA ILE A 397 4.74 10.47 5.84
C ILE A 397 3.58 9.67 5.25
N GLY A 398 3.86 8.53 4.61
CA GLY A 398 2.85 7.59 4.17
C GLY A 398 2.32 6.76 5.34
N ARG A 399 3.23 6.06 6.04
CA ARG A 399 2.93 5.25 7.22
C ARG A 399 4.02 5.37 8.28
N LEU A 400 3.63 5.49 9.54
CA LEU A 400 4.51 5.29 10.68
C LEU A 400 4.72 3.77 10.92
N PRO A 401 5.93 3.33 11.31
CA PRO A 401 7.10 4.18 11.58
C PRO A 401 8.00 4.43 10.38
N GLY A 402 7.76 3.89 9.19
CA GLY A 402 8.86 3.83 8.23
C GLY A 402 8.53 3.86 6.73
N ILE A 403 7.48 4.55 6.28
CA ILE A 403 7.23 4.85 4.85
C ILE A 403 7.13 6.37 4.67
N VAL A 404 7.93 6.90 3.73
CA VAL A 404 7.89 8.31 3.35
C VAL A 404 7.86 8.49 1.84
N GLN A 405 7.30 9.60 1.38
CA GLN A 405 7.38 10.07 0.01
C GLN A 405 8.37 11.24 -0.05
N VAL A 406 9.42 11.10 -0.84
CA VAL A 406 10.36 12.19 -1.13
C VAL A 406 9.95 12.84 -2.44
N SER A 407 9.25 13.96 -2.37
CA SER A 407 8.81 14.75 -3.52
C SER A 407 9.93 15.64 -4.01
N ILE A 408 10.15 15.68 -5.34
CA ILE A 408 11.20 16.47 -5.97
C ILE A 408 10.79 16.88 -7.39
N GLN A 409 11.19 18.07 -7.82
CA GLN A 409 11.22 18.46 -9.23
C GLN A 409 12.48 17.86 -9.88
N ALA A 410 12.31 16.80 -10.67
CA ALA A 410 13.40 16.09 -11.33
C ALA A 410 13.66 16.69 -12.72
N PRO A 411 14.93 16.90 -13.14
CA PRO A 411 15.27 17.43 -14.46
C PRO A 411 14.72 16.55 -15.59
N LEU A 412 13.99 17.13 -16.52
CA LEU A 412 13.35 16.40 -17.61
C LEU A 412 14.35 15.63 -18.48
N ARG A 413 15.52 16.22 -18.75
CA ARG A 413 16.65 15.58 -19.46
C ARG A 413 17.12 14.25 -18.82
N ILE A 414 16.95 14.11 -17.49
CA ILE A 414 17.27 12.87 -16.79
C ILE A 414 16.13 11.88 -16.96
N LEU A 415 14.88 12.36 -16.82
CA LEU A 415 13.70 11.52 -17.03
C LEU A 415 13.60 10.96 -18.45
N GLU A 416 14.06 11.72 -19.46
CA GLU A 416 14.19 11.24 -20.85
C GLU A 416 15.14 10.06 -20.96
N LYS A 417 16.33 10.16 -20.35
CA LYS A 417 17.32 9.07 -20.33
C LYS A 417 16.82 7.81 -19.60
N LEU A 418 15.91 7.99 -18.65
CA LEU A 418 15.26 6.91 -17.91
C LEU A 418 14.02 6.34 -18.63
N GLY A 419 13.58 6.97 -19.73
CA GLY A 419 12.33 6.60 -20.43
C GLY A 419 11.06 6.97 -19.66
N LEU A 420 11.14 7.94 -18.75
CA LEU A 420 10.03 8.38 -17.88
C LEU A 420 9.41 9.71 -18.30
N ALA A 421 10.07 10.49 -19.17
CA ALA A 421 9.64 11.84 -19.51
C ALA A 421 8.22 11.89 -20.06
N ASP A 422 7.92 11.08 -21.09
CA ASP A 422 6.58 11.03 -21.72
C ASP A 422 5.48 10.67 -20.72
N ILE A 423 5.80 9.79 -19.74
CA ILE A 423 4.86 9.36 -18.71
C ILE A 423 4.51 10.54 -17.80
N VAL A 424 5.54 11.28 -17.35
CA VAL A 424 5.38 12.40 -16.42
C VAL A 424 4.76 13.61 -17.09
N ILE A 425 5.22 13.97 -18.32
CA ILE A 425 4.66 15.07 -19.13
C ILE A 425 3.17 14.86 -19.35
N LYS A 426 2.80 13.64 -19.81
CA LYS A 426 1.40 13.31 -20.05
C LYS A 426 0.57 13.33 -18.76
N HIS A 427 1.12 12.84 -17.66
CA HIS A 427 0.42 12.77 -16.38
C HIS A 427 0.07 14.16 -15.84
N TYR A 428 1.03 15.07 -15.82
CA TYR A 428 0.86 16.43 -15.29
C TYR A 428 0.55 17.48 -16.34
N ARG A 429 0.47 17.12 -17.64
CA ARG A 429 0.21 18.05 -18.75
C ARG A 429 1.19 19.23 -18.74
N LEU A 430 2.47 18.92 -18.64
CA LEU A 430 3.52 19.93 -18.54
C LEU A 430 3.60 20.78 -19.81
N PRO A 431 4.00 22.07 -19.73
CA PRO A 431 3.97 23.03 -20.84
C PRO A 431 5.17 22.92 -21.80
N TYR A 432 6.02 21.89 -21.66
CA TYR A 432 7.23 21.67 -22.46
C TYR A 432 7.38 20.21 -22.92
#